data_c197d668490effe196cd09f8c02da9e7
#
_entry.id   c197d668490effe196cd09f8c02da9e7
#
_cell.length_a   1.000
_cell.length_b   1.000
_cell.length_c   1.000
_cell.angle_alpha   90.00
_cell.angle_beta   90.00
_cell.angle_gamma   90.00
#
_symmetry.space_group_name_H-M   'P 1'
#
loop_
_entity.id
_entity.type
_entity.pdbx_description
1 polymer ?
#
loop_
_entity_poly.entity_id
_entity_poly.type
_entity_poly.pdbx_seq_one_letter_code
_entity_poly.pdbx_strand_id
1 'polypeptide(L)'
;IESVVEIEVELELPISQGFGMSAAGLLATSLALGELFDRGDEGQLARLAHRIERNISGGLGDVLGLWAGGCELRITPGSPPIPGQAVGFSADTPALLVWDPEGKKHTSSYIDDREWQVKISNAGEAAVERLKRHDWNPSIWNLLLKEADNFAMQSGLLEEVERANLFS
;
A
#
# COMPACT_ATOMS: atom_id res chain seq x y z
N ILE A 1 38.50 -5.97 -0.70
CA ILE A 1 37.98 -5.55 -2.03
C ILE A 1 36.65 -4.88 -1.72
N GLU A 2 36.57 -3.58 -1.92
CA GLU A 2 35.28 -2.87 -1.91
C GLU A 2 34.52 -3.31 -3.18
N SER A 3 33.40 -4.01 -2.97
CA SER A 3 32.51 -4.35 -4.08
C SER A 3 31.60 -3.16 -4.33
N VAL A 4 31.59 -2.67 -5.56
CA VAL A 4 30.63 -1.67 -6.01
C VAL A 4 29.39 -2.41 -6.52
N VAL A 5 28.22 -2.02 -6.05
CA VAL A 5 26.93 -2.57 -6.48
C VAL A 5 26.22 -1.48 -7.25
N GLU A 6 25.78 -1.78 -8.45
CA GLU A 6 24.88 -0.95 -9.24
C GLU A 6 23.45 -1.44 -9.04
N ILE A 7 22.54 -0.52 -8.77
CA ILE A 7 21.12 -0.81 -8.56
C ILE A 7 20.33 -0.10 -9.64
N GLU A 8 19.63 -0.85 -10.47
CA GLU A 8 18.67 -0.37 -11.45
C GLU A 8 17.26 -0.73 -10.99
N VAL A 9 16.36 0.25 -10.99
CA VAL A 9 14.96 0.06 -10.59
C VAL A 9 14.07 0.51 -11.74
N GLU A 10 13.34 -0.44 -12.32
CA GLU A 10 12.31 -0.17 -13.32
C GLU A 10 10.93 -0.17 -12.66
N LEU A 11 10.13 0.87 -12.95
CA LEU A 11 8.80 1.04 -12.40
C LEU A 11 7.76 0.98 -13.53
N GLU A 12 6.80 0.07 -13.44
CA GLU A 12 5.72 -0.08 -14.43
C GLU A 12 4.64 1.01 -14.32
N LEU A 13 4.51 1.62 -13.14
CA LEU A 13 3.50 2.63 -12.85
C LEU A 13 4.16 3.94 -12.37
N PRO A 14 3.48 5.09 -12.54
CA PRO A 14 4.02 6.37 -12.11
C PRO A 14 4.12 6.46 -10.57
N ILE A 15 5.15 7.17 -10.10
CA ILE A 15 5.31 7.51 -8.69
C ILE A 15 4.37 8.66 -8.28
N SER A 16 4.10 8.76 -6.98
CA SER A 16 3.28 9.85 -6.39
C SER A 16 1.82 9.87 -6.87
N GLN A 17 1.29 8.74 -7.34
CA GLN A 17 -0.08 8.57 -7.80
C GLN A 17 -0.88 7.57 -6.95
N GLY A 18 -0.36 7.18 -5.78
CA GLY A 18 -1.05 6.25 -4.87
C GLY A 18 -0.90 4.77 -5.21
N PHE A 19 -0.05 4.41 -6.17
CA PHE A 19 0.15 3.02 -6.60
C PHE A 19 1.16 2.24 -5.74
N GLY A 20 1.64 2.79 -4.63
CA GLY A 20 2.59 2.11 -3.73
C GLY A 20 4.00 1.88 -4.33
N MET A 21 4.35 2.57 -5.42
CA MET A 21 5.60 2.32 -6.17
C MET A 21 6.86 2.56 -5.35
N SER A 22 6.83 3.49 -4.40
CA SER A 22 7.96 3.71 -3.47
C SER A 22 8.22 2.49 -2.61
N ALA A 23 7.17 1.93 -2.02
CA ALA A 23 7.25 0.72 -1.20
C ALA A 23 7.66 -0.50 -2.04
N ALA A 24 7.14 -0.62 -3.27
CA ALA A 24 7.50 -1.69 -4.20
C ALA A 24 8.99 -1.66 -4.53
N GLY A 25 9.54 -0.49 -4.87
CA GLY A 25 10.97 -0.31 -5.13
C GLY A 25 11.84 -0.64 -3.90
N LEU A 26 11.43 -0.21 -2.70
CA LEU A 26 12.14 -0.53 -1.46
C LEU A 26 12.12 -2.03 -1.16
N LEU A 27 10.98 -2.69 -1.31
CA LEU A 27 10.85 -4.12 -1.05
C LEU A 27 11.66 -4.92 -2.06
N ALA A 28 11.51 -4.64 -3.36
CA ALA A 28 12.24 -5.31 -4.43
C ALA A 28 13.77 -5.15 -4.27
N THR A 29 14.24 -3.92 -4.00
CA THR A 29 15.66 -3.66 -3.76
C THR A 29 16.17 -4.40 -2.53
N SER A 30 15.40 -4.42 -1.43
CA SER A 30 15.79 -5.13 -0.21
C SER A 30 15.93 -6.63 -0.46
N LEU A 31 14.98 -7.23 -1.16
CA LEU A 31 15.01 -8.65 -1.51
C LEU A 31 16.18 -8.99 -2.45
N ALA A 32 16.38 -8.21 -3.50
CA ALA A 32 17.48 -8.40 -4.45
C ALA A 32 18.87 -8.31 -3.79
N LEU A 33 19.07 -7.32 -2.90
CA LEU A 33 20.33 -7.19 -2.15
C LEU A 33 20.50 -8.31 -1.14
N GLY A 34 19.41 -8.76 -0.49
CA GLY A 34 19.44 -9.90 0.40
C GLY A 34 19.89 -11.18 -0.30
N GLU A 35 19.35 -11.44 -1.49
CA GLU A 35 19.75 -12.57 -2.33
C GLU A 35 21.20 -12.43 -2.80
N LEU A 36 21.59 -11.25 -3.33
CA LEU A 36 22.94 -11.00 -3.83
C LEU A 36 24.02 -11.24 -2.78
N PHE A 37 23.77 -10.86 -1.54
CA PHE A 37 24.75 -10.96 -0.46
C PHE A 37 24.53 -12.16 0.47
N ASP A 38 23.55 -13.00 0.19
CA ASP A 38 23.14 -14.12 1.06
C ASP A 38 22.90 -13.64 2.51
N ARG A 39 22.05 -12.60 2.65
CA ARG A 39 21.79 -11.93 3.93
C ARG A 39 20.32 -11.74 4.20
N GLY A 40 19.90 -12.20 5.37
CA GLY A 40 18.54 -12.05 5.86
C GLY A 40 17.56 -13.02 5.21
N ASP A 41 16.48 -13.29 5.90
CA ASP A 41 15.31 -13.94 5.34
C ASP A 41 14.34 -12.89 4.76
N GLU A 42 13.37 -13.33 3.94
CA GLU A 42 12.39 -12.44 3.31
C GLU A 42 11.66 -11.55 4.33
N GLY A 43 11.29 -12.11 5.51
CA GLY A 43 10.62 -11.35 6.57
C GLY A 43 11.52 -10.28 7.19
N GLN A 44 12.83 -10.52 7.31
CA GLN A 44 13.79 -9.52 7.78
C GLN A 44 13.97 -8.41 6.76
N LEU A 45 14.02 -8.76 5.48
CA LEU A 45 14.16 -7.81 4.37
C LEU A 45 12.91 -6.96 4.20
N ALA A 46 11.73 -7.55 4.32
CA ALA A 46 10.46 -6.82 4.31
C ALA A 46 10.34 -5.86 5.53
N ARG A 47 10.81 -6.26 6.72
CA ARG A 47 10.89 -5.35 7.87
C ARG A 47 11.87 -4.21 7.64
N LEU A 48 12.99 -4.46 6.95
CA LEU A 48 13.94 -3.42 6.58
C LEU A 48 13.31 -2.41 5.63
N ALA A 49 12.65 -2.88 4.56
CA ALA A 49 11.93 -2.03 3.61
C ALA A 49 10.88 -1.16 4.32
N HIS A 50 10.05 -1.76 5.18
CA HIS A 50 9.06 -1.04 5.96
C HIS A 50 9.67 0.03 6.89
N ARG A 51 10.80 -0.28 7.55
CA ARG A 51 11.51 0.69 8.40
C ARG A 51 12.02 1.87 7.59
N ILE A 52 12.58 1.63 6.41
CA ILE A 52 13.05 2.70 5.52
C ILE A 52 11.87 3.56 5.08
N GLU A 53 10.78 2.94 4.62
CA GLU A 53 9.54 3.64 4.23
C GLU A 53 9.04 4.56 5.34
N ARG A 54 8.98 4.07 6.58
CA ARG A 54 8.57 4.87 7.73
C ARG A 54 9.52 6.02 8.04
N ASN A 55 10.81 5.82 7.92
CA ASN A 55 11.83 6.85 8.20
C ASN A 55 11.81 8.01 7.20
N ILE A 56 11.37 7.75 5.96
CA ILE A 56 11.24 8.77 4.91
C ILE A 56 9.82 9.33 4.79
N SER A 57 8.93 9.02 5.75
CA SER A 57 7.50 9.39 5.71
C SER A 57 6.81 8.98 4.40
N GLY A 58 7.23 7.85 3.83
CA GLY A 58 6.82 7.41 2.49
C GLY A 58 5.46 6.72 2.46
N GLY A 59 5.06 6.01 3.51
CA GLY A 59 3.82 5.24 3.52
C GLY A 59 3.43 4.73 4.90
N LEU A 60 2.18 4.26 5.02
CA LEU A 60 1.61 3.76 6.28
C LEU A 60 1.34 2.25 6.28
N GLY A 61 1.87 1.52 5.32
CA GLY A 61 1.68 0.08 5.28
C GLY A 61 1.66 -0.51 3.88
N ASP A 62 2.17 0.21 2.89
CA ASP A 62 2.19 -0.28 1.52
C ASP A 62 3.11 -1.50 1.38
N VAL A 63 4.23 -1.54 2.14
CA VAL A 63 5.08 -2.74 2.23
C VAL A 63 4.30 -3.94 2.77
N LEU A 64 3.39 -3.74 3.76
CA LEU A 64 2.57 -4.83 4.29
C LEU A 64 1.56 -5.33 3.25
N GLY A 65 0.94 -4.42 2.48
CA GLY A 65 0.04 -4.77 1.40
C GLY A 65 0.73 -5.57 0.30
N LEU A 66 1.89 -5.09 -0.15
CA LEU A 66 2.73 -5.77 -1.15
C LEU A 66 3.19 -7.15 -0.67
N TRP A 67 3.51 -7.27 0.61
CA TRP A 67 3.86 -8.56 1.24
C TRP A 67 2.71 -9.56 1.20
N ALA A 68 1.47 -9.11 1.47
CA ALA A 68 0.29 -9.97 1.41
C ALA A 68 -0.07 -10.36 -0.03
N GLY A 69 0.14 -9.46 -0.98
CA GLY A 69 -0.11 -9.67 -2.39
C GLY A 69 -1.59 -9.71 -2.78
N GLY A 70 -1.86 -9.59 -4.08
CA GLY A 70 -3.20 -9.64 -4.64
C GLY A 70 -4.13 -8.53 -4.14
N CYS A 71 -5.42 -8.83 -4.00
CA CYS A 71 -6.37 -7.96 -3.32
C CYS A 71 -6.22 -8.13 -1.82
N GLU A 72 -5.66 -7.16 -1.14
CA GLU A 72 -5.25 -7.27 0.25
C GLU A 72 -6.15 -6.51 1.23
N LEU A 73 -6.27 -7.03 2.43
CA LEU A 73 -6.85 -6.35 3.58
C LEU A 73 -5.82 -6.32 4.71
N ARG A 74 -5.41 -5.13 5.10
CA ARG A 74 -4.52 -4.89 6.23
C ARG A 74 -5.32 -4.89 7.53
N ILE A 75 -5.14 -5.92 8.36
CA ILE A 75 -5.92 -6.16 9.57
C ILE A 75 -5.28 -5.50 10.79
N THR A 76 -3.97 -5.66 10.92
CA THR A 76 -3.20 -5.10 12.03
C THR A 76 -2.05 -4.26 11.48
N PRO A 77 -1.90 -3.01 11.92
CA PRO A 77 -0.79 -2.16 11.47
C PRO A 77 0.55 -2.70 11.94
N GLY A 78 1.58 -2.43 11.15
CA GLY A 78 2.96 -2.79 11.49
C GLY A 78 3.73 -3.39 10.32
N SER A 79 4.98 -3.74 10.57
CA SER A 79 5.82 -4.37 9.57
C SER A 79 5.43 -5.83 9.32
N PRO A 80 5.56 -6.35 8.09
CA PRO A 80 5.46 -7.77 7.84
C PRO A 80 6.67 -8.52 8.41
N PRO A 81 6.57 -9.81 8.69
CA PRO A 81 5.33 -10.57 8.87
C PRO A 81 4.66 -10.31 10.22
N ILE A 82 5.37 -9.69 11.17
CA ILE A 82 4.92 -9.38 12.53
C ILE A 82 5.52 -8.01 12.94
N PRO A 83 4.76 -7.11 13.59
CA PRO A 83 3.38 -7.26 14.09
C PRO A 83 2.29 -7.05 13.05
N GLY A 84 2.61 -6.54 11.85
CA GLY A 84 1.65 -6.31 10.78
C GLY A 84 0.98 -7.60 10.34
N GLN A 85 -0.34 -7.54 10.12
CA GLN A 85 -1.14 -8.65 9.62
C GLN A 85 -1.99 -8.19 8.45
N ALA A 86 -1.89 -8.90 7.36
CA ALA A 86 -2.73 -8.70 6.19
C ALA A 86 -3.11 -10.07 5.59
N VAL A 87 -4.23 -10.10 4.90
CA VAL A 87 -4.70 -11.23 4.11
C VAL A 87 -4.87 -10.78 2.67
N GLY A 88 -4.58 -11.65 1.71
CA GLY A 88 -4.71 -11.36 0.30
C GLY A 88 -5.34 -12.52 -0.47
N PHE A 89 -5.95 -12.21 -1.60
CA PHE A 89 -6.40 -13.21 -2.58
C PHE A 89 -6.05 -12.76 -3.99
N SER A 90 -5.75 -13.71 -4.87
CA SER A 90 -5.54 -13.43 -6.29
C SER A 90 -6.88 -13.22 -6.99
N ALA A 91 -6.95 -12.22 -7.86
CA ALA A 91 -8.10 -11.97 -8.71
C ALA A 91 -7.62 -11.79 -10.16
N ASP A 92 -8.22 -12.55 -11.08
CA ASP A 92 -7.94 -12.47 -12.52
C ASP A 92 -8.86 -11.44 -13.22
N THR A 93 -9.44 -10.54 -12.44
CA THR A 93 -10.34 -9.50 -12.97
C THR A 93 -9.51 -8.37 -13.58
N PRO A 94 -9.72 -8.03 -14.85
CA PRO A 94 -9.07 -6.89 -15.47
C PRO A 94 -9.41 -5.61 -14.72
N ALA A 95 -8.40 -4.76 -14.47
CA ALA A 95 -8.56 -3.47 -13.83
C ALA A 95 -8.08 -2.36 -14.77
N LEU A 96 -8.85 -1.27 -14.84
CA LEU A 96 -8.43 -0.04 -15.49
C LEU A 96 -7.84 0.89 -14.43
N LEU A 97 -6.57 1.27 -14.62
CA LEU A 97 -5.91 2.25 -13.76
C LEU A 97 -6.04 3.63 -14.40
N VAL A 98 -6.54 4.58 -13.61
CA VAL A 98 -6.69 5.98 -14.03
C VAL A 98 -6.00 6.87 -13.01
N TRP A 99 -5.24 7.83 -13.49
CA TRP A 99 -4.57 8.83 -12.65
C TRP A 99 -4.50 10.18 -13.35
N ASP A 100 -4.34 11.25 -12.58
CA ASP A 100 -4.09 12.58 -13.10
C ASP A 100 -2.57 12.84 -13.13
N PRO A 101 -1.92 12.97 -14.29
CA PRO A 101 -0.48 13.21 -14.40
C PRO A 101 -0.01 14.51 -13.73
N GLU A 102 -0.88 15.50 -13.63
CA GLU A 102 -0.61 16.78 -12.97
C GLU A 102 -0.89 16.76 -11.47
N GLY A 103 -1.75 15.83 -11.04
CA GLY A 103 -2.11 15.63 -9.64
C GLY A 103 -0.97 14.93 -8.88
N LYS A 104 -0.46 15.55 -7.81
CA LYS A 104 0.53 14.93 -6.92
C LYS A 104 0.00 14.95 -5.50
N LYS A 105 -0.27 13.75 -4.97
CA LYS A 105 -0.66 13.57 -3.56
C LYS A 105 0.51 12.91 -2.81
N HIS A 106 1.24 13.70 -2.06
CA HIS A 106 2.31 13.17 -1.21
C HIS A 106 1.72 12.62 0.09
N THR A 107 2.02 11.37 0.40
CA THR A 107 1.53 10.69 1.60
C THR A 107 1.87 11.46 2.88
N SER A 108 3.05 12.10 2.95
CA SER A 108 3.48 12.93 4.09
C SER A 108 2.50 14.06 4.42
N SER A 109 1.79 14.61 3.44
CA SER A 109 0.78 15.66 3.66
C SER A 109 -0.41 15.20 4.50
N TYR A 110 -0.66 13.90 4.56
CA TYR A 110 -1.78 13.30 5.29
C TYR A 110 -1.33 12.64 6.60
N ILE A 111 -0.18 11.94 6.56
CA ILE A 111 0.26 11.13 7.71
C ILE A 111 0.88 11.95 8.83
N ASP A 112 1.37 13.15 8.54
CA ASP A 112 1.97 14.06 9.52
C ASP A 112 0.93 15.02 10.13
N ASP A 113 -0.30 15.04 9.60
CA ASP A 113 -1.42 15.83 10.12
C ASP A 113 -2.34 15.00 11.01
N ARG A 114 -2.56 15.46 12.25
CA ARG A 114 -3.33 14.73 13.25
C ARG A 114 -4.82 14.60 12.92
N GLU A 115 -5.41 15.59 12.26
CA GLU A 115 -6.82 15.52 11.87
C GLU A 115 -7.02 14.48 10.77
N TRP A 116 -6.10 14.43 9.80
CA TRP A 116 -6.07 13.41 8.77
C TRP A 116 -5.86 12.01 9.36
N GLN A 117 -4.92 11.85 10.29
CA GLN A 117 -4.69 10.58 10.98
C GLN A 117 -5.97 10.04 11.62
N VAL A 118 -6.73 10.91 12.31
CA VAL A 118 -7.99 10.51 12.95
C VAL A 118 -9.05 10.12 11.92
N LYS A 119 -9.22 10.91 10.86
CA LYS A 119 -10.19 10.59 9.80
C LYS A 119 -9.87 9.26 9.11
N ILE A 120 -8.60 9.07 8.70
CA ILE A 120 -8.14 7.85 8.04
C ILE A 120 -8.30 6.65 8.97
N SER A 121 -7.91 6.75 10.25
CA SER A 121 -8.03 5.67 11.21
C SER A 121 -9.49 5.27 11.42
N ASN A 122 -10.38 6.24 11.68
CA ASN A 122 -11.80 5.95 11.91
C ASN A 122 -12.46 5.31 10.69
N ALA A 123 -12.21 5.82 9.49
CA ALA A 123 -12.74 5.28 8.25
C ALA A 123 -12.20 3.87 7.97
N GLY A 124 -10.88 3.67 8.18
CA GLY A 124 -10.20 2.40 7.99
C GLY A 124 -10.68 1.32 8.96
N GLU A 125 -10.73 1.63 10.26
CA GLU A 125 -11.23 0.70 11.29
C GLU A 125 -12.67 0.26 11.01
N ALA A 126 -13.54 1.20 10.64
CA ALA A 126 -14.91 0.90 10.30
C ALA A 126 -15.04 -0.02 9.07
N ALA A 127 -14.22 0.20 8.03
CA ALA A 127 -14.18 -0.65 6.84
C ALA A 127 -13.65 -2.06 7.16
N VAL A 128 -12.54 -2.15 7.89
CA VAL A 128 -11.94 -3.42 8.33
C VAL A 128 -12.90 -4.23 9.18
N GLU A 129 -13.62 -3.60 10.13
CA GLU A 129 -14.63 -4.28 10.98
C GLU A 129 -15.79 -4.87 10.16
N ARG A 130 -16.15 -4.26 9.05
CA ARG A 130 -17.16 -4.82 8.15
C ARG A 130 -16.60 -5.96 7.30
N LEU A 131 -15.42 -5.75 6.71
CA LEU A 131 -14.82 -6.70 5.79
C LEU A 131 -14.34 -7.98 6.48
N LYS A 132 -13.75 -7.90 7.67
CA LYS A 132 -13.23 -9.07 8.39
C LYS A 132 -14.28 -10.08 8.83
N ARG A 133 -15.58 -9.75 8.68
CA ARG A 133 -16.71 -10.66 8.96
C ARG A 133 -16.99 -11.62 7.81
N HIS A 134 -16.31 -11.44 6.70
CA HIS A 134 -16.46 -12.22 5.49
C HIS A 134 -15.19 -13.03 5.20
N ASP A 135 -15.34 -14.16 4.52
CA ASP A 135 -14.20 -14.89 4.00
C ASP A 135 -13.48 -14.05 2.93
N TRP A 136 -12.15 -13.91 3.07
CA TRP A 136 -11.36 -13.10 2.16
C TRP A 136 -11.04 -13.86 0.88
N ASN A 137 -11.94 -13.79 -0.09
CA ASN A 137 -11.86 -14.47 -1.39
C ASN A 137 -12.62 -13.65 -2.46
N PRO A 138 -12.54 -14.02 -3.76
CA PRO A 138 -13.16 -13.25 -4.83
C PRO A 138 -14.69 -13.02 -4.73
N SER A 139 -15.41 -13.79 -3.91
CA SER A 139 -16.88 -13.61 -3.78
C SER A 139 -17.27 -12.28 -3.14
N ILE A 140 -16.36 -11.63 -2.40
CA ILE A 140 -16.62 -10.34 -1.75
C ILE A 140 -16.26 -9.13 -2.63
N TRP A 141 -15.90 -9.34 -3.90
CA TRP A 141 -15.38 -8.30 -4.78
C TRP A 141 -16.21 -7.01 -4.80
N ASN A 142 -17.54 -7.14 -4.96
CA ASN A 142 -18.44 -5.99 -4.98
C ASN A 142 -18.48 -5.25 -3.63
N LEU A 143 -18.41 -5.99 -2.52
CA LEU A 143 -18.35 -5.41 -1.18
C LEU A 143 -17.02 -4.69 -0.98
N LEU A 144 -15.91 -5.29 -1.40
CA LEU A 144 -14.59 -4.69 -1.32
C LEU A 144 -14.53 -3.35 -2.05
N LEU A 145 -15.00 -3.30 -3.31
CA LEU A 145 -15.00 -2.06 -4.08
C LEU A 145 -15.87 -0.97 -3.43
N LYS A 146 -17.03 -1.35 -2.91
CA LYS A 146 -17.90 -0.42 -2.18
C LYS A 146 -17.25 0.11 -0.90
N GLU A 147 -16.59 -0.74 -0.12
CA GLU A 147 -15.91 -0.32 1.11
C GLU A 147 -14.66 0.52 0.81
N ALA A 148 -13.95 0.24 -0.28
CA ALA A 148 -12.83 1.06 -0.73
C ALA A 148 -13.28 2.48 -1.15
N ASP A 149 -14.36 2.59 -1.92
CA ASP A 149 -14.97 3.89 -2.28
C ASP A 149 -15.45 4.66 -1.03
N ASN A 150 -16.16 3.99 -0.15
CA ASN A 150 -16.59 4.57 1.13
C ASN A 150 -15.41 5.06 1.99
N PHE A 151 -14.35 4.26 2.08
CA PHE A 151 -13.15 4.64 2.81
C PHE A 151 -12.50 5.89 2.21
N ALA A 152 -12.31 5.94 0.88
CA ALA A 152 -11.70 7.05 0.20
C ALA A 152 -12.48 8.37 0.42
N MET A 153 -13.80 8.31 0.36
CA MET A 153 -14.68 9.46 0.61
C MET A 153 -14.70 9.88 2.08
N GLN A 154 -14.85 8.94 3.01
CA GLN A 154 -14.96 9.25 4.45
C GLN A 154 -13.63 9.72 5.05
N SER A 155 -12.51 9.23 4.55
CA SER A 155 -11.19 9.71 4.94
C SER A 155 -10.85 11.08 4.33
N GLY A 156 -11.53 11.49 3.25
CA GLY A 156 -11.23 12.68 2.46
C GLY A 156 -10.03 12.50 1.51
N LEU A 157 -9.55 11.28 1.33
CA LEU A 157 -8.47 10.99 0.37
C LEU A 157 -8.93 11.14 -1.10
N LEU A 158 -10.24 11.01 -1.35
CA LEU A 158 -10.87 11.28 -2.62
C LEU A 158 -11.97 12.32 -2.43
N GLU A 159 -11.83 13.47 -3.06
CA GLU A 159 -12.86 14.49 -3.04
C GLU A 159 -13.97 14.19 -4.08
N GLU A 160 -15.18 14.67 -3.82
CA GLU A 160 -16.33 14.41 -4.70
C GLU A 160 -16.10 14.92 -6.13
N VAL A 161 -15.43 16.06 -6.27
CA VAL A 161 -15.06 16.65 -7.58
C VAL A 161 -14.03 15.76 -8.30
N GLU A 162 -13.02 15.27 -7.60
CA GLU A 162 -12.02 14.35 -8.16
C GLU A 162 -12.69 13.05 -8.62
N ARG A 163 -13.57 12.50 -7.77
CA ARG A 163 -14.34 11.30 -8.10
C ARG A 163 -15.18 11.48 -9.36
N ALA A 164 -15.89 12.60 -9.47
CA ALA A 164 -16.68 12.91 -10.66
C ALA A 164 -15.81 13.00 -11.92
N ASN A 165 -14.63 13.61 -11.84
CA ASN A 165 -13.71 13.73 -12.97
C ASN A 165 -13.11 12.39 -13.41
N LEU A 166 -12.90 11.44 -12.47
CA LEU A 166 -12.37 10.12 -12.81
C LEU A 166 -13.39 9.24 -13.54
N PHE A 167 -14.69 9.51 -13.38
CA PHE A 167 -15.77 8.71 -13.97
C PHE A 167 -16.53 9.44 -15.10
N SER A 168 -16.09 10.62 -15.52
CA SER A 168 -16.62 11.37 -16.65
C SER A 168 -15.89 11.03 -17.96
#